data_e6ef65ac5c2cba0fadc7f3628d2a4d36
#
_entry.id   e6ef65ac5c2cba0fadc7f3628d2a4d36
#
_cell.length_a   1.000
_cell.length_b   1.000
_cell.length_c   1.000
_cell.angle_alpha   90.00
_cell.angle_beta   90.00
_cell.angle_gamma   90.00
#
_symmetry.space_group_name_H-M   'P 1'
#
loop_
_entity.id
_entity.type
_entity.pdbx_description
1 polymer ?
#
loop_
_entity_poly.entity_id
_entity_poly.type
_entity_poly.pdbx_seq_one_letter_code
_entity_poly.pdbx_strand_id
1 'polypeptide(L)'
;MVNLIRERLKAWEHSEYPGATRTTTELLAYWQDEGREKRLFYAQLEAAKTIIFLTEARQDLLQGIAVPRDDPSADRKESGYSGFLRYACKMATGAGKTTVMGMLTAWSILNKVASRGDKRFSDVVVAVCPNVTIRDRLTELQPERGEASIYRTRDLVPERLMPQLAQGRVLVTN
;
A
#
# COMPACT_ATOMS: atom_id res chain seq x y z
N MET A 1 -18.82 10.33 2.10
CA MET A 1 -17.57 9.85 1.46
C MET A 1 -17.20 8.44 1.94
N VAL A 2 -16.88 8.21 3.22
CA VAL A 2 -16.42 6.88 3.71
C VAL A 2 -17.40 5.75 3.40
N ASN A 3 -18.70 5.93 3.63
CA ASN A 3 -19.70 4.90 3.33
C ASN A 3 -19.78 4.58 1.83
N LEU A 4 -19.69 5.60 0.97
CA LEU A 4 -19.65 5.41 -0.48
C LEU A 4 -18.41 4.60 -0.91
N ILE A 5 -17.24 4.92 -0.35
CA ILE A 5 -16.00 4.15 -0.61
C ILE A 5 -16.20 2.69 -0.20
N ARG A 6 -16.74 2.41 0.98
CA ARG A 6 -16.99 1.04 1.45
C ARG A 6 -17.96 0.27 0.57
N GLU A 7 -19.03 0.91 0.14
CA GLU A 7 -20.01 0.31 -0.77
C GLU A 7 -19.34 -0.07 -2.11
N ARG A 8 -18.60 0.86 -2.69
CA ARG A 8 -17.88 0.64 -3.95
C ARG A 8 -16.76 -0.38 -3.83
N LEU A 9 -16.04 -0.39 -2.71
CA LEU A 9 -15.03 -1.40 -2.40
C LEU A 9 -15.63 -2.80 -2.40
N LYS A 10 -16.79 -3.00 -1.75
CA LYS A 10 -17.50 -4.28 -1.75
C LYS A 10 -17.91 -4.69 -3.17
N ALA A 11 -18.43 -3.77 -3.96
CA ALA A 11 -18.78 -4.04 -5.35
C ALA A 11 -17.55 -4.44 -6.18
N TRP A 12 -16.42 -3.78 -5.96
CA TRP A 12 -15.14 -4.08 -6.60
C TRP A 12 -14.63 -5.48 -6.23
N GLU A 13 -14.75 -5.88 -4.96
CA GLU A 13 -14.41 -7.23 -4.49
C GLU A 13 -15.31 -8.30 -5.12
N HIS A 14 -16.63 -8.10 -5.13
CA HIS A 14 -17.57 -9.04 -5.74
C HIS A 14 -17.37 -9.21 -7.25
N SER A 15 -16.81 -8.20 -7.91
CA SER A 15 -16.51 -8.22 -9.35
C SER A 15 -15.07 -8.69 -9.65
N GLU A 16 -14.39 -9.32 -8.70
CA GLU A 16 -13.03 -9.84 -8.85
C GLU A 16 -11.98 -8.77 -9.21
N TYR A 17 -12.08 -7.61 -8.56
CA TYR A 17 -11.10 -6.52 -8.60
C TYR A 17 -10.84 -5.91 -10.00
N PRO A 18 -11.86 -5.49 -10.77
CA PRO A 18 -11.67 -4.95 -12.12
C PRO A 18 -10.76 -3.71 -12.11
N GLY A 19 -9.69 -3.76 -12.90
CA GLY A 19 -8.64 -2.73 -13.00
C GLY A 19 -7.42 -3.01 -12.13
N ALA A 20 -7.50 -3.94 -11.18
CA ALA A 20 -6.34 -4.38 -10.42
C ALA A 20 -5.34 -5.14 -11.32
N THR A 21 -4.05 -4.99 -11.01
CA THR A 21 -3.01 -5.79 -11.67
C THR A 21 -3.05 -7.24 -11.19
N ARG A 22 -2.42 -8.13 -11.96
CA ARG A 22 -2.25 -9.54 -11.55
C ARG A 22 -1.51 -9.66 -10.20
N THR A 23 -0.47 -8.86 -9.98
CA THR A 23 0.28 -8.84 -8.72
C THR A 23 -0.60 -8.41 -7.56
N THR A 24 -1.44 -7.40 -7.76
CA THR A 24 -2.40 -6.93 -6.74
C THR A 24 -3.43 -8.00 -6.40
N THR A 25 -4.04 -8.62 -7.41
CA THR A 25 -5.03 -9.70 -7.19
C THR A 25 -4.40 -10.87 -6.42
N GLU A 26 -3.16 -11.22 -6.73
CA GLU A 26 -2.42 -12.26 -6.03
C GLU A 26 -2.16 -11.89 -4.56
N LEU A 27 -1.72 -10.66 -4.28
CA LEU A 27 -1.51 -10.19 -2.90
C LEU A 27 -2.82 -10.15 -2.12
N LEU A 28 -3.91 -9.68 -2.73
CA LEU A 28 -5.23 -9.64 -2.10
C LEU A 28 -5.73 -11.05 -1.75
N ALA A 29 -5.58 -12.01 -2.66
CA ALA A 29 -5.90 -13.41 -2.40
C ALA A 29 -5.05 -13.98 -1.26
N TYR A 30 -3.73 -13.73 -1.30
CA TYR A 30 -2.81 -14.17 -0.26
C TYR A 30 -3.15 -13.62 1.12
N TRP A 31 -3.49 -12.33 1.23
CA TRP A 31 -3.83 -11.70 2.51
C TRP A 31 -5.17 -12.16 3.09
N GLN A 32 -6.08 -12.60 2.25
CA GLN A 32 -7.42 -13.06 2.63
C GLN A 32 -7.54 -14.58 2.81
N ASP A 33 -6.47 -15.32 2.55
CA ASP A 33 -6.47 -16.77 2.71
C ASP A 33 -6.75 -17.16 4.16
N GLU A 34 -7.80 -17.93 4.38
CA GLU A 34 -8.23 -18.40 5.70
C GLU A 34 -7.27 -19.43 6.30
N GLY A 35 -6.46 -20.10 5.47
CA GLY A 35 -5.44 -21.05 5.88
C GLY A 35 -4.18 -20.43 6.48
N ARG A 36 -4.04 -19.09 6.46
CA ARG A 36 -2.87 -18.39 6.99
C ARG A 36 -2.71 -18.62 8.49
N GLU A 37 -1.50 -18.98 8.90
CA GLU A 37 -1.12 -19.05 10.32
C GLU A 37 -1.18 -17.65 10.98
N LYS A 38 -0.70 -16.63 10.29
CA LYS A 38 -0.69 -15.22 10.75
C LYS A 38 -1.81 -14.43 10.07
N ARG A 39 -3.04 -14.61 10.57
CA ARG A 39 -4.22 -13.93 10.02
C ARG A 39 -4.13 -12.41 10.23
N LEU A 40 -4.53 -11.68 9.19
CA LEU A 40 -4.64 -10.23 9.25
C LEU A 40 -5.96 -9.82 9.90
N PHE A 41 -5.95 -8.74 10.67
CA PHE A 41 -7.18 -8.16 11.22
C PHE A 41 -8.01 -7.50 10.12
N TYR A 42 -9.33 -7.52 10.28
CA TYR A 42 -10.26 -6.86 9.37
C TYR A 42 -9.85 -5.41 9.08
N ALA A 43 -9.47 -4.63 10.11
CA ALA A 43 -9.06 -3.24 9.95
C ALA A 43 -7.81 -3.06 9.08
N GLN A 44 -6.89 -4.03 9.07
CA GLN A 44 -5.70 -4.02 8.24
C GLN A 44 -6.05 -4.28 6.77
N LEU A 45 -6.85 -5.30 6.53
CA LEU A 45 -7.35 -5.64 5.19
C LEU A 45 -8.19 -4.50 4.60
N GLU A 46 -9.14 -3.97 5.37
CA GLU A 46 -10.01 -2.86 4.94
C GLU A 46 -9.18 -1.62 4.57
N ALA A 47 -8.19 -1.25 5.39
CA ALA A 47 -7.33 -0.10 5.13
C ALA A 47 -6.48 -0.29 3.86
N ALA A 48 -5.81 -1.43 3.72
CA ALA A 48 -4.99 -1.73 2.55
C ALA A 48 -5.85 -1.81 1.27
N LYS A 49 -6.95 -2.57 1.29
CA LYS A 49 -7.89 -2.69 0.16
C LYS A 49 -8.47 -1.34 -0.27
N THR A 50 -8.77 -0.46 0.68
CA THR A 50 -9.29 0.88 0.37
C THR A 50 -8.28 1.70 -0.43
N ILE A 51 -7.00 1.74 -0.04
CA ILE A 51 -5.97 2.48 -0.77
C ILE A 51 -5.73 1.87 -2.15
N ILE A 52 -5.68 0.55 -2.23
CA ILE A 52 -5.51 -0.19 -3.49
C ILE A 52 -6.70 0.11 -4.44
N PHE A 53 -7.93 0.01 -3.94
CA PHE A 53 -9.14 0.34 -4.69
C PHE A 53 -9.09 1.77 -5.25
N LEU A 54 -8.76 2.76 -4.43
CA LEU A 54 -8.68 4.16 -4.86
C LEU A 54 -7.58 4.41 -5.90
N THR A 55 -6.60 3.51 -6.00
CA THR A 55 -5.48 3.62 -6.94
C THR A 55 -5.69 2.83 -8.23
N GLU A 56 -6.30 1.65 -8.15
CA GLU A 56 -6.35 0.70 -9.26
C GLU A 56 -7.74 0.47 -9.85
N ALA A 57 -8.81 0.75 -9.09
CA ALA A 57 -10.15 0.49 -9.58
C ALA A 57 -10.46 1.30 -10.86
N ARG A 58 -11.31 0.72 -11.71
CA ARG A 58 -11.78 1.40 -12.92
C ARG A 58 -12.53 2.70 -12.58
N GLN A 59 -12.46 3.66 -13.48
CA GLN A 59 -13.04 5.01 -13.29
C GLN A 59 -14.54 4.99 -13.02
N ASP A 60 -15.29 4.03 -13.58
CA ASP A 60 -16.72 3.88 -13.34
C ASP A 60 -17.04 3.58 -11.86
N LEU A 61 -16.18 2.82 -11.18
CA LEU A 61 -16.31 2.53 -9.75
C LEU A 61 -15.89 3.70 -8.85
N LEU A 62 -15.10 4.63 -9.37
CA LEU A 62 -14.61 5.81 -8.65
C LEU A 62 -15.52 7.04 -8.80
N GLN A 63 -16.60 6.96 -9.58
CA GLN A 63 -17.52 8.09 -9.76
C GLN A 63 -18.08 8.56 -8.42
N GLY A 64 -18.04 9.89 -8.19
CA GLY A 64 -18.47 10.54 -6.95
C GLY A 64 -17.47 10.44 -5.78
N ILE A 65 -16.33 9.80 -5.98
CA ILE A 65 -15.24 9.76 -5.01
C ILE A 65 -14.17 10.78 -5.42
N ALA A 66 -14.04 11.86 -4.65
CA ALA A 66 -12.99 12.85 -4.84
C ALA A 66 -11.82 12.55 -3.88
N VAL A 67 -10.69 12.13 -4.44
CA VAL A 67 -9.44 11.97 -3.67
C VAL A 67 -8.71 13.31 -3.63
N PRO A 68 -8.38 13.84 -2.44
CA PRO A 68 -7.63 15.08 -2.33
C PRO A 68 -6.28 14.99 -3.04
N ARG A 69 -5.97 16.04 -3.80
CA ARG A 69 -4.68 16.19 -4.47
C ARG A 69 -3.93 17.36 -3.84
N ASP A 70 -2.68 17.16 -3.55
CA ASP A 70 -1.78 18.22 -3.09
C ASP A 70 -1.06 18.80 -4.31
N ASP A 71 -1.55 19.93 -4.79
CA ASP A 71 -0.98 20.59 -5.96
C ASP A 71 0.06 21.64 -5.52
N PRO A 72 1.28 21.59 -6.05
CA PRO A 72 2.30 22.59 -5.74
C PRO A 72 1.95 23.97 -6.28
N SER A 73 2.50 25.03 -5.66
CA SER A 73 2.42 26.40 -6.17
C SER A 73 3.02 26.52 -7.58
N ALA A 74 2.72 27.64 -8.27
CA ALA A 74 3.24 27.89 -9.62
C ALA A 74 4.76 27.79 -9.69
N ASP A 75 5.47 28.45 -8.76
CA ASP A 75 6.94 28.46 -8.69
C ASP A 75 7.52 27.03 -8.51
N ARG A 76 6.84 26.19 -7.70
CA ARG A 76 7.25 24.79 -7.52
C ARG A 76 6.99 23.94 -8.78
N LYS A 77 5.88 24.21 -9.49
CA LYS A 77 5.61 23.55 -10.79
C LYS A 77 6.68 23.87 -11.81
N GLU A 78 7.11 25.13 -11.90
CA GLU A 78 8.24 25.56 -12.75
C GLU A 78 9.55 24.87 -12.35
N SER A 79 9.75 24.58 -11.06
CA SER A 79 10.89 23.82 -10.54
C SER A 79 10.74 22.31 -10.74
N GLY A 80 9.73 21.83 -11.48
CA GLY A 80 9.55 20.41 -11.81
C GLY A 80 8.75 19.60 -10.78
N TYR A 81 8.16 20.21 -9.75
CA TYR A 81 7.32 19.51 -8.79
C TYR A 81 5.94 19.23 -9.41
N SER A 82 5.45 18.00 -9.25
CA SER A 82 4.11 17.58 -9.64
C SER A 82 3.21 17.35 -8.43
N GLY A 83 1.90 17.55 -8.62
CA GLY A 83 0.91 17.23 -7.59
C GLY A 83 0.82 15.72 -7.33
N PHE A 84 0.46 15.33 -6.11
CA PHE A 84 0.27 13.94 -5.70
C PHE A 84 -1.06 13.73 -4.97
N LEU A 85 -1.56 12.50 -5.03
CA LEU A 85 -2.76 12.10 -4.29
C LEU A 85 -2.42 11.90 -2.81
N ARG A 86 -3.30 12.39 -1.93
CA ARG A 86 -3.13 12.30 -0.49
C ARG A 86 -4.23 11.42 0.13
N TYR A 87 -3.82 10.37 0.82
CA TYR A 87 -4.70 9.51 1.58
C TYR A 87 -4.43 9.63 3.09
N ALA A 88 -5.46 9.50 3.90
CA ALA A 88 -5.35 9.47 5.35
C ALA A 88 -6.09 8.25 5.91
N CYS A 89 -5.36 7.25 6.39
CA CYS A 89 -5.90 6.09 7.08
C CYS A 89 -5.85 6.28 8.58
N LYS A 90 -7.01 6.59 9.20
CA LYS A 90 -7.11 6.69 10.66
C LYS A 90 -7.43 5.31 11.25
N MET A 91 -6.49 4.77 12.01
CA MET A 91 -6.62 3.48 12.69
C MET A 91 -6.36 3.64 14.19
N ALA A 92 -7.05 2.84 15.00
CA ALA A 92 -6.83 2.80 16.44
C ALA A 92 -5.39 2.41 16.81
N THR A 93 -4.95 2.78 18.00
CA THR A 93 -3.68 2.31 18.55
C THR A 93 -3.75 0.80 18.76
N GLY A 94 -2.68 0.09 18.39
CA GLY A 94 -2.65 -1.39 18.47
C GLY A 94 -3.31 -2.12 17.29
N ALA A 95 -4.02 -1.44 16.38
CA ALA A 95 -4.69 -2.08 15.24
C ALA A 95 -3.74 -2.55 14.11
N GLY A 96 -2.43 -2.40 14.28
CA GLY A 96 -1.43 -2.87 13.32
C GLY A 96 -1.17 -1.92 12.16
N LYS A 97 -1.08 -0.61 12.42
CA LYS A 97 -0.74 0.40 11.40
C LYS A 97 0.51 0.06 10.60
N THR A 98 1.57 -0.43 11.27
CA THR A 98 2.81 -0.82 10.61
C THR A 98 2.60 -2.00 9.65
N THR A 99 1.71 -2.93 9.99
CA THR A 99 1.33 -4.03 9.09
C THR A 99 0.71 -3.49 7.80
N VAL A 100 -0.20 -2.51 7.90
CA VAL A 100 -0.79 -1.85 6.73
C VAL A 100 0.27 -1.11 5.91
N MET A 101 1.21 -0.43 6.57
CA MET A 101 2.36 0.18 5.86
C MET A 101 3.17 -0.88 5.10
N GLY A 102 3.46 -2.02 5.73
CA GLY A 102 4.15 -3.14 5.07
C GLY A 102 3.37 -3.70 3.87
N MET A 103 2.05 -3.90 4.01
CA MET A 103 1.18 -4.35 2.91
C MET A 103 1.25 -3.38 1.72
N LEU A 104 1.07 -2.08 1.95
CA LEU A 104 1.08 -1.06 0.89
C LEU A 104 2.48 -0.88 0.28
N THR A 105 3.53 -0.99 1.07
CA THR A 105 4.91 -0.98 0.59
C THR A 105 5.18 -2.15 -0.34
N ALA A 106 4.84 -3.37 0.09
CA ALA A 106 5.00 -4.57 -0.73
C ALA A 106 4.18 -4.48 -2.03
N TRP A 107 2.92 -4.04 -1.93
CA TRP A 107 2.05 -3.82 -3.08
C TRP A 107 2.67 -2.85 -4.10
N SER A 108 3.17 -1.68 -3.65
CA SER A 108 3.78 -0.69 -4.53
C SER A 108 5.04 -1.21 -5.21
N ILE A 109 5.97 -1.77 -4.44
CA ILE A 109 7.25 -2.29 -4.95
C ILE A 109 7.02 -3.43 -5.94
N LEU A 110 6.23 -4.44 -5.56
CA LEU A 110 6.01 -5.62 -6.40
C LEU A 110 5.33 -5.29 -7.72
N ASN A 111 4.36 -4.38 -7.70
CA ASN A 111 3.72 -3.90 -8.93
C ASN A 111 4.70 -3.11 -9.81
N LYS A 112 5.52 -2.26 -9.22
CA LYS A 112 6.53 -1.50 -9.97
C LYS A 112 7.59 -2.40 -10.58
N VAL A 113 8.02 -3.43 -9.86
CA VAL A 113 8.98 -4.43 -10.37
C VAL A 113 8.37 -5.25 -11.50
N ALA A 114 7.09 -5.64 -11.37
CA ALA A 114 6.38 -6.38 -12.41
C ALA A 114 6.10 -5.54 -13.66
N SER A 115 5.90 -4.23 -13.51
CA SER A 115 5.63 -3.30 -14.61
C SER A 115 6.35 -1.97 -14.41
N ARG A 116 7.61 -1.90 -14.86
CA ARG A 116 8.47 -0.71 -14.69
C ARG A 116 7.88 0.58 -15.28
N GLY A 117 7.06 0.48 -16.31
CA GLY A 117 6.41 1.63 -16.95
C GLY A 117 5.18 2.15 -16.22
N ASP A 118 4.60 1.41 -15.28
CA ASP A 118 3.39 1.83 -14.57
C ASP A 118 3.70 2.95 -13.56
N LYS A 119 3.12 4.12 -13.83
CA LYS A 119 3.35 5.33 -13.01
C LYS A 119 2.52 5.37 -11.72
N ARG A 120 1.59 4.43 -11.52
CA ARG A 120 0.80 4.32 -10.29
C ARG A 120 1.64 3.83 -9.11
N PHE A 121 2.75 3.14 -9.38
CA PHE A 121 3.57 2.45 -8.39
C PHE A 121 5.00 2.99 -8.34
N SER A 122 5.66 2.74 -7.20
CA SER A 122 7.06 3.06 -6.98
C SER A 122 7.78 1.87 -6.35
N ASP A 123 9.02 1.64 -6.76
CA ASP A 123 9.95 0.71 -6.12
C ASP A 123 10.80 1.37 -5.02
N VAL A 124 10.59 2.68 -4.80
CA VAL A 124 11.16 3.42 -3.68
C VAL A 124 10.04 3.96 -2.80
N VAL A 125 10.08 3.61 -1.51
CA VAL A 125 9.11 4.06 -0.51
C VAL A 125 9.84 4.83 0.58
N VAL A 126 9.30 5.98 0.99
CA VAL A 126 9.84 6.80 2.07
C VAL A 126 8.85 6.79 3.24
N ALA A 127 9.28 6.27 4.38
CA ALA A 127 8.55 6.31 5.63
C ALA A 127 9.09 7.45 6.50
N VAL A 128 8.29 8.50 6.69
CA VAL A 128 8.64 9.65 7.53
C VAL A 128 7.96 9.50 8.89
N CYS A 129 8.70 9.67 9.96
CA CYS A 129 8.19 9.52 11.32
C CYS A 129 8.60 10.69 12.24
N PRO A 130 7.84 10.95 13.32
CA PRO A 130 8.04 12.15 14.13
C PRO A 130 9.27 12.12 15.06
N ASN A 131 9.86 10.94 15.31
CA ASN A 131 10.99 10.81 16.24
C ASN A 131 11.83 9.55 15.97
N VAL A 132 13.03 9.52 16.57
CA VAL A 132 14.05 8.45 16.40
C VAL A 132 13.52 7.10 16.88
N THR A 133 12.81 7.02 17.99
CA THR A 133 12.28 5.76 18.53
C THR A 133 11.31 5.08 17.56
N ILE A 134 10.45 5.87 16.92
CA ILE A 134 9.54 5.35 15.89
C ILE A 134 10.31 4.99 14.62
N ARG A 135 11.30 5.80 14.22
CA ARG A 135 12.16 5.51 13.08
C ARG A 135 12.82 4.14 13.23
N ASP A 136 13.44 3.88 14.36
CA ASP A 136 14.16 2.63 14.60
C ASP A 136 13.22 1.41 14.55
N ARG A 137 11.99 1.53 15.03
CA ARG A 137 10.96 0.50 14.89
C ARG A 137 10.51 0.31 13.45
N LEU A 138 10.35 1.38 12.67
CA LEU A 138 9.91 1.31 11.29
C LEU A 138 10.98 0.72 10.34
N THR A 139 12.21 0.53 10.81
CA THR A 139 13.22 -0.20 10.02
C THR A 139 12.78 -1.62 9.65
N GLU A 140 11.81 -2.22 10.36
CA GLU A 140 11.20 -3.50 9.96
C GLU A 140 10.53 -3.48 8.59
N LEU A 141 10.21 -2.28 8.04
CA LEU A 141 9.69 -2.09 6.69
C LEU A 141 10.75 -2.27 5.58
N GLN A 142 12.02 -2.35 5.93
CA GLN A 142 13.12 -2.49 4.97
C GLN A 142 13.26 -3.95 4.54
N PRO A 143 13.12 -4.28 3.23
CA PRO A 143 13.24 -5.66 2.74
C PRO A 143 14.62 -6.29 3.02
N GLU A 144 15.67 -5.48 3.03
CA GLU A 144 17.05 -5.90 3.29
C GLU A 144 17.29 -6.46 4.70
N ARG A 145 16.33 -6.29 5.63
CA ARG A 145 16.40 -6.93 6.95
C ARG A 145 16.11 -8.44 6.92
N GLY A 146 15.76 -8.99 5.77
CA GLY A 146 15.56 -10.43 5.61
C GLY A 146 14.49 -10.98 6.57
N GLU A 147 14.86 -11.95 7.40
CA GLU A 147 13.95 -12.61 8.37
C GLU A 147 13.40 -11.66 9.43
N ALA A 148 14.12 -10.57 9.77
CA ALA A 148 13.65 -9.56 10.71
C ALA A 148 12.71 -8.52 10.08
N SER A 149 12.47 -8.60 8.78
CA SER A 149 11.54 -7.69 8.09
C SER A 149 10.09 -8.03 8.42
N ILE A 150 9.22 -7.02 8.36
CA ILE A 150 7.78 -7.21 8.57
C ILE A 150 7.15 -8.16 7.55
N TYR A 151 7.75 -8.26 6.36
CA TYR A 151 7.27 -9.14 5.29
C TYR A 151 7.37 -10.61 5.65
N ARG A 152 8.41 -10.98 6.40
CA ARG A 152 8.62 -12.32 6.95
C ARG A 152 7.93 -12.51 8.29
N THR A 153 8.14 -11.58 9.24
CA THR A 153 7.60 -11.71 10.61
C THR A 153 6.08 -11.69 10.67
N ARG A 154 5.40 -11.06 9.70
CA ARG A 154 3.94 -11.01 9.56
C ARG A 154 3.41 -11.77 8.35
N ASP A 155 4.31 -12.41 7.60
CA ASP A 155 3.93 -13.20 6.42
C ASP A 155 3.11 -12.37 5.42
N LEU A 156 3.61 -11.17 5.04
CA LEU A 156 2.89 -10.24 4.18
C LEU A 156 3.11 -10.50 2.69
N VAL A 157 4.14 -11.24 2.32
CA VAL A 157 4.53 -11.47 0.93
C VAL A 157 4.81 -12.97 0.73
N PRO A 158 4.19 -13.59 -0.28
CA PRO A 158 4.52 -14.96 -0.65
C PRO A 158 6.01 -15.16 -0.88
N GLU A 159 6.57 -16.29 -0.42
CA GLU A 159 8.00 -16.60 -0.51
C GLU A 159 8.59 -16.37 -1.92
N ARG A 160 7.85 -16.78 -2.94
CA ARG A 160 8.26 -16.64 -4.35
C ARG A 160 8.37 -15.19 -4.84
N LEU A 161 7.74 -14.24 -4.15
CA LEU A 161 7.80 -12.81 -4.48
C LEU A 161 8.85 -12.04 -3.67
N MET A 162 9.49 -12.67 -2.68
CA MET A 162 10.51 -12.02 -1.86
C MET A 162 11.72 -11.53 -2.69
N PRO A 163 12.21 -12.26 -3.70
CA PRO A 163 13.30 -11.76 -4.57
C PRO A 163 12.91 -10.51 -5.38
N GLN A 164 11.63 -10.36 -5.76
CA GLN A 164 11.14 -9.17 -6.42
C GLN A 164 11.00 -8.00 -5.43
N LEU A 165 10.50 -8.26 -4.22
CA LEU A 165 10.41 -7.25 -3.17
C LEU A 165 11.80 -6.67 -2.82
N ALA A 166 12.83 -7.51 -2.78
CA ALA A 166 14.22 -7.11 -2.52
C ALA A 166 14.82 -6.19 -3.59
N GLN A 167 14.18 -6.02 -4.75
CA GLN A 167 14.60 -5.05 -5.77
C GLN A 167 14.13 -3.62 -5.46
N GLY A 168 13.19 -3.46 -4.54
CA GLY A 168 12.74 -2.16 -4.07
C GLY A 168 13.57 -1.63 -2.92
N ARG A 169 13.38 -0.36 -2.59
CA ARG A 169 14.07 0.30 -1.49
C ARG A 169 13.10 1.01 -0.56
N VAL A 170 13.31 0.86 0.74
CA VAL A 170 12.53 1.57 1.76
C VAL A 170 13.47 2.46 2.58
N LEU A 171 13.22 3.76 2.52
CA LEU A 171 13.93 4.77 3.30
C LEU A 171 13.09 5.13 4.52
N VAL A 172 13.67 5.05 5.71
CA VAL A 172 13.01 5.45 6.96
C VAL A 172 13.75 6.67 7.52
N THR A 173 13.02 7.76 7.71
CA THR A 173 13.58 9.04 8.17
C THR A 173 12.66 9.73 9.17
N ASN A 174 13.16 10.73 9.86
CA ASN A 174 12.46 11.63 10.77
C ASN A 174 12.82 13.09 10.46
#